data_410c7cae9621bfca85d22382cdbb8f7b
#
_entry.id   410c7cae9621bfca85d22382cdbb8f7b
#
_cell.length_a   1.000
_cell.length_b   1.000
_cell.length_c   1.000
_cell.angle_alpha   90.00
_cell.angle_beta   90.00
_cell.angle_gamma   90.00
#
_symmetry.space_group_name_H-M   'P 1'
#
loop_
_entity.id
_entity.type
_entity.pdbx_description
1 polymer ?
#
loop_
_entity_poly.entity_id
_entity_poly.type
_entity_poly.pdbx_seq_one_letter_code
_entity_poly.pdbx_strand_id
1 'polypeptide(L)'
;MNTTTETEAPYTDPEVLLQARVLKILKPCLSYWLDEQTLYLTLNLSRPAVTRVRLEDALRELRDKAYLDFRVDPLSRLTEWRLTPSGHALAQPL
;
A
#
# COMPACT_ATOMS: atom_id res chain seq x y z
N MET A 1 -11.32 -31.30 -3.38
CA MET A 1 -11.37 -30.57 -3.36
C MET A 1 -10.62 -29.75 -3.20
N ASN A 2 -10.47 -29.12 -3.44
CA ASN A 2 -9.82 -28.25 -3.49
C ASN A 2 -9.63 -27.48 -2.53
N THR A 3 -9.54 -27.72 -1.84
CA THR A 3 -9.38 -27.06 -0.78
C THR A 3 -8.28 -26.16 -0.79
N THR A 4 -7.41 -26.27 -1.69
CA THR A 4 -6.39 -25.36 -1.78
C THR A 4 -6.85 -24.01 -1.86
N THR A 5 -7.95 -23.81 -2.47
CA THR A 5 -8.48 -22.52 -2.62
C THR A 5 -8.72 -21.88 -1.33
N GLU A 6 -9.09 -22.65 -0.37
CA GLU A 6 -9.37 -22.09 0.88
C GLU A 6 -8.18 -21.66 1.61
N THR A 7 -7.04 -22.23 1.28
CA THR A 7 -5.85 -21.82 1.99
C THR A 7 -5.17 -20.69 1.31
N GLU A 8 -5.74 -20.18 0.23
CA GLU A 8 -5.15 -19.10 -0.43
C GLU A 8 -5.20 -17.86 0.38
N ALA A 9 -4.43 -16.87 -0.02
CA ALA A 9 -4.47 -15.60 0.62
C ALA A 9 -5.90 -15.11 0.64
N PRO A 10 -6.30 -14.41 1.67
CA PRO A 10 -7.65 -13.88 1.75
C PRO A 10 -7.95 -12.87 0.67
N TYR A 11 -6.94 -12.40 -0.03
CA TYR A 11 -7.13 -11.38 -1.04
C TYR A 11 -6.96 -11.99 -2.40
N THR A 12 -8.06 -12.40 -3.02
CA THR A 12 -8.00 -12.93 -4.37
C THR A 12 -8.19 -11.85 -5.42
N ASP A 13 -8.78 -10.73 -5.04
CA ASP A 13 -8.95 -9.60 -5.92
C ASP A 13 -7.60 -8.89 -6.06
N PRO A 14 -7.07 -8.74 -7.28
CA PRO A 14 -5.77 -8.10 -7.47
C PRO A 14 -5.69 -6.69 -6.91
N GLU A 15 -6.78 -5.94 -6.94
CA GLU A 15 -6.77 -4.58 -6.41
C GLU A 15 -6.68 -4.59 -4.89
N VAL A 16 -7.40 -5.49 -4.26
CA VAL A 16 -7.36 -5.61 -2.80
C VAL A 16 -5.99 -6.11 -2.37
N LEU A 17 -5.43 -7.06 -3.10
CA LEU A 17 -4.10 -7.56 -2.80
C LEU A 17 -3.06 -6.44 -2.90
N LEU A 18 -3.17 -5.61 -3.91
CA LEU A 18 -2.24 -4.49 -4.06
C LEU A 18 -2.36 -3.53 -2.90
N GLN A 19 -3.58 -3.20 -2.47
CA GLN A 19 -3.79 -2.33 -1.33
C GLN A 19 -3.19 -2.93 -0.06
N ALA A 20 -3.36 -4.23 0.14
CA ALA A 20 -2.78 -4.92 1.29
C ALA A 20 -1.25 -4.84 1.27
N ARG A 21 -0.65 -5.00 0.08
CA ARG A 21 0.80 -4.91 -0.06
C ARG A 21 1.31 -3.51 0.29
N VAL A 22 0.59 -2.48 -0.14
CA VAL A 22 0.94 -1.10 0.18
C VAL A 22 0.88 -0.87 1.69
N LEU A 23 -0.20 -1.30 2.33
CA LEU A 23 -0.35 -1.14 3.77
C LEU A 23 0.75 -1.87 4.52
N LYS A 24 1.12 -3.04 4.06
CA LYS A 24 2.16 -3.84 4.71
C LYS A 24 3.51 -3.15 4.63
N ILE A 25 3.81 -2.50 3.51
CA ILE A 25 5.07 -1.77 3.37
C ILE A 25 5.08 -0.54 4.28
N LEU A 26 3.97 0.15 4.39
CA LEU A 26 3.89 1.36 5.19
C LEU A 26 3.77 1.10 6.69
N LYS A 27 3.38 -0.11 7.06
CA LYS A 27 3.16 -0.45 8.47
C LYS A 27 4.38 -0.17 9.34
N PRO A 28 5.58 -0.60 8.99
CA PRO A 28 6.76 -0.34 9.83
C PRO A 28 7.25 1.10 9.77
N CYS A 29 6.72 1.89 8.86
CA CYS A 29 7.19 3.28 8.72
C CYS A 29 6.63 4.20 9.79
N LEU A 30 5.61 3.76 10.52
CA LEU A 30 5.05 4.50 11.66
C LEU A 30 4.82 5.97 11.33
N SER A 31 5.61 6.85 11.91
CA SER A 31 5.43 8.28 11.72
C SER A 31 6.26 8.83 10.56
N TYR A 32 6.99 8.01 9.87
CA TYR A 32 7.79 8.50 8.76
C TYR A 32 6.97 8.57 7.49
N TRP A 33 7.27 9.58 6.69
CA TRP A 33 6.69 9.70 5.37
C TRP A 33 7.55 8.92 4.40
N LEU A 34 6.92 8.09 3.57
CA LEU A 34 7.62 7.32 2.55
C LEU A 34 7.26 7.91 1.19
N ASP A 35 8.27 8.26 0.40
CA ASP A 35 8.00 8.82 -0.91
C ASP A 35 7.47 7.76 -1.87
N GLU A 36 6.67 8.21 -2.82
CA GLU A 36 5.98 7.31 -3.74
C GLU A 36 6.94 6.50 -4.59
N GLN A 37 8.07 7.09 -4.98
CA GLN A 37 9.06 6.38 -5.78
C GLN A 37 9.65 5.20 -5.02
N THR A 38 10.01 5.42 -3.75
CA THR A 38 10.54 4.34 -2.91
C THR A 38 9.48 3.26 -2.71
N LEU A 39 8.24 3.67 -2.50
CA LEU A 39 7.14 2.73 -2.36
C LEU A 39 6.98 1.89 -3.62
N TYR A 40 7.03 2.52 -4.78
CA TYR A 40 6.92 1.83 -6.06
C TYR A 40 8.05 0.80 -6.23
N LEU A 41 9.28 1.21 -5.94
CA LEU A 41 10.43 0.32 -6.07
C LEU A 41 10.34 -0.84 -5.09
N THR A 42 9.96 -0.55 -3.85
CA THR A 42 9.83 -1.58 -2.82
C THR A 42 8.77 -2.61 -3.21
N LEU A 43 7.64 -2.12 -3.72
CA LEU A 43 6.57 -3.00 -4.16
C LEU A 43 7.05 -3.95 -5.24
N ASN A 44 7.86 -3.46 -6.14
CA ASN A 44 8.31 -4.26 -7.28
C ASN A 44 9.55 -5.10 -6.99
N LEU A 45 10.01 -5.13 -5.75
CA LEU A 45 11.02 -6.10 -5.34
C LEU A 45 10.44 -7.50 -5.23
N SER A 46 9.12 -7.60 -5.12
CA SER A 46 8.45 -8.91 -5.06
C SER A 46 7.42 -8.98 -6.18
N ARG A 47 6.93 -10.19 -6.40
CA ARG A 47 5.92 -10.43 -7.44
C ARG A 47 4.54 -10.43 -6.82
N PRO A 48 3.53 -10.12 -7.59
CA PRO A 48 3.59 -9.69 -9.00
C PRO A 48 4.01 -8.24 -9.12
N ALA A 49 4.60 -7.90 -10.25
CA ALA A 49 5.00 -6.53 -10.54
C ALA A 49 3.77 -5.65 -10.74
N VAL A 50 3.91 -4.38 -10.40
CA VAL A 50 2.80 -3.43 -10.43
C VAL A 50 3.23 -2.21 -11.23
N THR A 51 2.35 -1.74 -12.10
CA THR A 51 2.62 -0.53 -12.85
C THR A 51 2.42 0.70 -11.97
N ARG A 52 3.03 1.81 -12.38
CA ARG A 52 2.90 3.05 -11.64
C ARG A 52 1.45 3.51 -11.57
N VAL A 53 0.72 3.36 -12.66
CA VAL A 53 -0.69 3.78 -12.72
C VAL A 53 -1.53 2.99 -11.72
N ARG A 54 -1.31 1.69 -11.65
CA ARG A 54 -2.06 0.87 -10.71
C ARG A 54 -1.74 1.24 -9.27
N LEU A 55 -0.48 1.54 -8.99
CA LEU A 55 -0.10 1.97 -7.65
C LEU A 55 -0.78 3.31 -7.31
N GLU A 56 -0.75 4.25 -8.24
CA GLU A 56 -1.38 5.55 -7.99
C GLU A 56 -2.87 5.42 -7.73
N ASP A 57 -3.54 4.53 -8.45
CA ASP A 57 -4.96 4.28 -8.23
C ASP A 57 -5.22 3.68 -6.85
N ALA A 58 -4.39 2.74 -6.44
CA ALA A 58 -4.53 2.12 -5.13
C ALA A 58 -4.29 3.13 -4.01
N LEU A 59 -3.28 3.98 -4.17
CA LEU A 59 -2.99 5.01 -3.17
C LEU A 59 -4.13 6.01 -3.06
N ARG A 60 -4.70 6.40 -4.18
CA ARG A 60 -5.82 7.33 -4.18
C ARG A 60 -7.03 6.73 -3.49
N GLU A 61 -7.31 5.47 -3.76
CA GLU A 61 -8.45 4.81 -3.14
C GLU A 61 -8.26 4.68 -1.64
N LEU A 62 -7.08 4.30 -1.20
CA LEU A 62 -6.79 4.20 0.24
C LEU A 62 -6.88 5.56 0.93
N ARG A 63 -6.43 6.62 0.24
CA ARG A 63 -6.55 7.96 0.76
C ARG A 63 -8.01 8.37 0.88
N ASP A 64 -8.81 8.08 -0.13
CA ASP A 64 -10.22 8.45 -0.13
C ASP A 64 -10.99 7.75 0.99
N LYS A 65 -10.51 6.59 1.41
CA LYS A 65 -11.08 5.86 2.55
C LYS A 65 -10.46 6.27 3.88
N ALA A 66 -9.60 7.28 3.86
CA ALA A 66 -8.95 7.84 5.05
C ALA A 66 -7.97 6.88 5.71
N TYR A 67 -7.41 5.93 4.98
CA TYR A 67 -6.37 5.04 5.51
C TYR A 67 -4.98 5.59 5.28
N LEU A 68 -4.81 6.53 4.34
CA LEU A 68 -3.53 7.15 4.05
C LEU A 68 -3.63 8.66 4.06
N ASP A 69 -2.55 9.30 4.50
CA ASP A 69 -2.32 10.71 4.30
C ASP A 69 -1.21 10.88 3.28
N PHE A 70 -1.21 12.02 2.62
CA PHE A 70 -0.12 12.34 1.71
C PHE A 70 0.29 13.78 1.87
N ARG A 71 1.49 14.08 1.41
CA ARG A 71 1.98 15.44 1.31
C ARG A 71 2.98 15.50 0.16
N VAL A 72 3.24 16.70 -0.30
CA VAL A 72 4.31 16.92 -1.28
C VAL A 72 5.44 17.64 -0.56
N ASP A 73 6.60 17.01 -0.53
CA ASP A 73 7.76 17.62 0.12
C ASP A 73 8.18 18.84 -0.67
N PRO A 74 8.28 20.02 -0.04
CA PRO A 74 8.58 21.25 -0.78
C PRO A 74 9.97 21.30 -1.39
N LEU A 75 10.90 20.53 -0.85
CA LEU A 75 12.26 20.52 -1.38
C LEU A 75 12.42 19.52 -2.52
N SER A 76 12.04 18.29 -2.29
CA SER A 76 12.20 17.24 -3.29
C SER A 76 11.09 17.23 -4.33
N ARG A 77 9.97 17.85 -4.01
CA ARG A 77 8.77 17.82 -4.85
C ARG A 77 8.19 16.43 -5.00
N LEU A 78 8.62 15.48 -4.17
CA LEU A 78 8.10 14.12 -4.20
C LEU A 78 6.83 14.04 -3.37
N THR A 79 5.88 13.22 -3.84
CA THR A 79 4.70 12.90 -3.05
C THR A 79 5.09 11.83 -2.03
N GLU A 80 4.72 12.06 -0.79
CA GLU A 80 5.03 11.15 0.31
C GLU A 80 3.74 10.66 0.95
N TRP A 81 3.77 9.45 1.48
CA TRP A 81 2.59 8.77 2.00
C TRP A 81 2.86 8.24 3.40
N ARG A 82 1.80 8.17 4.20
CA ARG A 82 1.89 7.68 5.57
C ARG A 82 0.54 7.11 5.96
N LEU A 83 0.54 6.09 6.84
CA LEU A 83 -0.71 5.55 7.37
C LEU A 83 -1.34 6.53 8.36
N THR A 84 -2.66 6.66 8.29
CA THR A 84 -3.43 7.32 9.32
C THR A 84 -3.61 6.35 10.48
N PRO A 85 -4.13 6.80 11.63
CA PRO A 85 -4.48 5.86 12.70
C PRO A 85 -5.42 4.75 12.24
N SER A 86 -6.40 5.09 11.38
CA SER A 86 -7.28 4.08 10.80
C SER A 86 -6.52 3.12 9.92
N GLY A 87 -5.56 3.64 9.14
CA GLY A 87 -4.71 2.81 8.30
C GLY A 87 -3.85 1.87 9.12
N HIS A 88 -3.32 2.34 10.25
CA HIS A 88 -2.55 1.49 11.14
C HIS A 88 -3.40 0.35 11.69
N ALA A 89 -4.62 0.65 12.09
CA ALA A 89 -5.52 -0.37 12.60
C ALA A 89 -5.81 -1.42 11.53
N LEU A 90 -6.04 -0.98 10.30
CA LEU A 90 -6.32 -1.88 9.20
C LEU A 90 -5.09 -2.75 8.86
N ALA A 91 -3.90 -2.20 9.00
CA ALA A 91 -2.67 -2.89 8.65
C ALA A 91 -2.18 -3.88 9.72
N GLN A 92 -2.73 -3.80 10.93
CA GLN A 92 -2.25 -4.64 12.03
C GLN A 92 -2.14 -6.12 11.72
N PRO A 93 -3.13 -6.77 11.11
CA PRO A 93 -3.03 -8.18 10.81
C PRO A 93 -2.13 -8.53 9.63
N LEU A 94 -1.59 -7.56 8.95
CA LEU A 94 -0.77 -7.80 7.76
C LEU A 94 0.76 -7.97 8.09
#